data_b0292ea4460a0b45e66dfcd98ce7bca0
#
_entry.id   b0292ea4460a0b45e66dfcd98ce7bca0
#
_cell.length_a   1.000
_cell.length_b   1.000
_cell.length_c   1.000
_cell.angle_alpha   90.00
_cell.angle_beta   90.00
_cell.angle_gamma   90.00
#
_symmetry.space_group_name_H-M   'P 1'
#
loop_
_entity.id
_entity.type
_entity.pdbx_description
1 polymer ?
#
loop_
_entity_poly.entity_id
_entity_poly.type
_entity_poly.pdbx_seq_one_letter_code
_entity_poly.pdbx_strand_id
1 'polypeptide(L)'
;GYSSAASDVYKRQVDKERISLNNLIARRQNEISENDHLIICISRTQGSGGNDIGFELADQLQINYYDAEIFDQVMKRLQADKNAVSDTGNFEGFDKYRKKKHTDLKTWFREFNRYHGLPKQDAVFFNMSDLICELAKSEDCVIMGRCADAILKNNHIPHISLFISAPFQVRVQHVMDIRNMNLKQAVRFLKQMDKQHKKYYEFYTGEKWGKPENYDLCINSANYGLKDTIELIRRMLDQKVR
;
A
#
# COMPACT_ATOMS: atom_id res chain seq x y z
N GLY A 1 8.89 34.42 -39.92
CA GLY A 1 7.74 33.55 -40.30
C GLY A 1 7.88 32.09 -39.86
N TYR A 2 9.08 31.62 -39.49
CA TYR A 2 9.33 30.21 -39.10
C TYR A 2 8.93 29.89 -37.64
N SER A 3 8.84 30.90 -36.77
CA SER A 3 8.58 30.69 -35.34
C SER A 3 7.11 30.39 -35.03
N SER A 4 6.16 30.89 -35.82
CA SER A 4 4.71 30.72 -35.56
C SER A 4 4.24 29.31 -35.96
N ALA A 5 4.66 28.78 -37.10
CA ALA A 5 4.24 27.45 -37.55
C ALA A 5 4.76 26.32 -36.67
N ALA A 6 5.99 26.42 -36.17
CA ALA A 6 6.55 25.43 -35.21
C ALA A 6 5.81 25.48 -33.87
N SER A 7 5.45 26.68 -33.40
CA SER A 7 4.65 26.85 -32.18
C SER A 7 3.24 26.24 -32.30
N ASP A 8 2.60 26.41 -33.47
CA ASP A 8 1.25 25.88 -33.72
C ASP A 8 1.25 24.35 -33.87
N VAL A 9 2.29 23.77 -34.47
CA VAL A 9 2.46 22.30 -34.52
C VAL A 9 2.68 21.74 -33.13
N TYR A 10 3.54 22.36 -32.32
CA TYR A 10 3.80 21.95 -30.96
C TYR A 10 2.54 22.04 -30.10
N LYS A 11 1.77 23.13 -30.18
CA LYS A 11 0.50 23.26 -29.46
C LYS A 11 -0.50 22.19 -29.84
N ARG A 12 -0.67 21.89 -31.13
CA ARG A 12 -1.58 20.81 -31.58
C ARG A 12 -1.15 19.43 -31.07
N GLN A 13 0.15 19.18 -30.98
CA GLN A 13 0.65 17.90 -30.43
C GLN A 13 0.40 17.81 -28.94
N VAL A 14 0.67 18.87 -28.17
CA VAL A 14 0.37 18.94 -26.73
C VAL A 14 -1.12 18.78 -26.46
N ASP A 15 -2.00 19.41 -27.27
CA ASP A 15 -3.45 19.26 -27.12
C ASP A 15 -3.92 17.83 -27.41
N LYS A 16 -3.36 17.16 -28.42
CA LYS A 16 -3.66 15.74 -28.69
C LYS A 16 -3.22 14.83 -27.56
N GLU A 17 -2.03 15.05 -27.00
CA GLU A 17 -1.53 14.28 -25.85
C GLU A 17 -2.38 14.51 -24.61
N ARG A 18 -2.83 15.75 -24.34
CA ARG A 18 -3.77 16.07 -23.24
C ARG A 18 -5.10 15.36 -23.39
N ILE A 19 -5.69 15.37 -24.59
CA ILE A 19 -6.96 14.68 -24.86
C ILE A 19 -6.81 13.18 -24.65
N SER A 20 -5.70 12.59 -25.12
CA SER A 20 -5.42 11.18 -24.93
C SER A 20 -5.26 10.81 -23.44
N LEU A 21 -4.51 11.61 -22.68
CA LEU A 21 -4.30 11.41 -21.25
C LEU A 21 -5.62 11.54 -20.46
N ASN A 22 -6.42 12.57 -20.76
CA ASN A 22 -7.72 12.76 -20.12
C ASN A 22 -8.69 11.60 -20.41
N ASN A 23 -8.66 11.04 -21.63
CA ASN A 23 -9.47 9.87 -21.96
C ASN A 23 -9.03 8.61 -21.21
N LEU A 24 -7.72 8.42 -20.98
CA LEU A 24 -7.18 7.33 -20.17
C LEU A 24 -7.58 7.50 -18.69
N ILE A 25 -7.50 8.72 -18.17
CA ILE A 25 -7.93 9.05 -16.81
C ILE A 25 -9.43 8.81 -16.64
N ALA A 26 -10.26 9.26 -17.58
CA ALA A 26 -11.70 9.05 -17.55
C ALA A 26 -12.09 7.57 -17.60
N ARG A 27 -11.39 6.76 -18.40
CA ARG A 27 -11.58 5.29 -18.42
C ARG A 27 -11.27 4.69 -17.05
N ARG A 28 -10.18 5.07 -16.42
CA ARG A 28 -9.77 4.58 -15.11
C ARG A 28 -10.73 5.02 -13.98
N GLN A 29 -11.29 6.22 -14.08
CA GLN A 29 -12.31 6.72 -13.14
C GLN A 29 -13.63 5.98 -13.25
N ASN A 30 -14.02 5.56 -14.46
CA ASN A 30 -15.22 4.76 -14.70
C ASN A 30 -15.09 3.28 -14.24
N GLU A 31 -13.89 2.83 -13.92
CA GLU A 31 -13.63 1.49 -13.36
C GLU A 31 -13.90 1.43 -11.84
N ILE A 32 -13.99 2.57 -11.16
CA ILE A 32 -14.36 2.66 -9.74
C ILE A 32 -15.87 2.85 -9.66
N SER A 33 -16.60 1.82 -9.28
CA SER A 33 -18.06 1.89 -9.10
C SER A 33 -18.39 2.56 -7.74
N GLU A 34 -19.63 3.10 -7.62
CA GLU A 34 -20.11 3.70 -6.36
C GLU A 34 -20.17 2.70 -5.17
N ASN A 35 -20.04 1.40 -5.45
CA ASN A 35 -20.06 0.33 -4.45
C ASN A 35 -18.64 -0.18 -4.09
N ASP A 36 -17.58 0.38 -4.66
CA ASP A 36 -16.22 -0.04 -4.38
C ASP A 36 -15.72 0.60 -3.08
N HIS A 37 -14.99 -0.18 -2.29
CA HIS A 37 -14.36 0.31 -1.07
C HIS A 37 -13.16 1.21 -1.37
N LEU A 38 -12.90 2.18 -0.48
CA LEU A 38 -11.70 3.01 -0.53
C LEU A 38 -10.49 2.22 -0.03
N ILE A 39 -9.64 1.78 -0.96
CA ILE A 39 -8.43 1.03 -0.65
C ILE A 39 -7.20 1.89 -0.97
N ILE A 40 -6.34 2.09 0.02
CA ILE A 40 -5.10 2.86 -0.13
C ILE A 40 -3.92 1.94 0.18
N CYS A 41 -3.12 1.62 -0.84
CA CYS A 41 -1.90 0.83 -0.70
C CYS A 41 -0.70 1.77 -0.53
N ILE A 42 0.07 1.64 0.54
CA ILE A 42 1.24 2.48 0.79
C ILE A 42 2.51 1.63 0.81
N SER A 43 3.36 1.81 -0.19
CA SER A 43 4.74 1.36 -0.20
C SER A 43 5.66 2.49 0.28
N ARG A 44 6.77 2.18 0.94
CA ARG A 44 7.64 3.21 1.54
C ARG A 44 9.07 2.74 1.74
N THR A 45 10.03 3.66 1.65
CA THR A 45 11.39 3.40 2.11
C THR A 45 11.43 3.40 3.64
N GLN A 46 12.26 2.53 4.23
CA GLN A 46 12.35 2.45 5.69
C GLN A 46 12.84 3.78 6.30
N GLY A 47 12.16 4.24 7.35
CA GLY A 47 12.50 5.49 8.04
C GLY A 47 12.00 6.77 7.36
N SER A 48 11.19 6.68 6.30
CA SER A 48 10.58 7.85 5.64
C SER A 48 9.35 8.43 6.37
N GLY A 49 8.93 7.85 7.49
CA GLY A 49 7.68 8.21 8.16
C GLY A 49 6.42 7.64 7.48
N GLY A 50 6.58 6.79 6.46
CA GLY A 50 5.45 6.28 5.71
C GLY A 50 4.47 5.44 6.54
N ASN A 51 4.92 4.75 7.60
CA ASN A 51 4.03 4.03 8.51
C ASN A 51 3.17 5.00 9.33
N ASP A 52 3.78 6.05 9.86
CA ASP A 52 3.07 7.08 10.64
C ASP A 52 2.06 7.82 9.77
N ILE A 53 2.45 8.14 8.52
CA ILE A 53 1.56 8.74 7.51
C ILE A 53 0.37 7.82 7.24
N GLY A 54 0.60 6.53 7.02
CA GLY A 54 -0.46 5.57 6.74
C GLY A 54 -1.43 5.38 7.91
N PHE A 55 -0.89 5.28 9.13
CA PHE A 55 -1.69 5.15 10.34
C PHE A 55 -2.56 6.41 10.60
N GLU A 56 -1.95 7.58 10.55
CA GLU A 56 -2.64 8.86 10.76
C GLU A 56 -3.69 9.12 9.67
N LEU A 57 -3.37 8.77 8.41
CA LEU A 57 -4.32 8.87 7.30
C LEU A 57 -5.55 7.98 7.54
N ALA A 58 -5.34 6.73 7.95
CA ALA A 58 -6.43 5.81 8.28
C ALA A 58 -7.26 6.32 9.45
N ASP A 59 -6.60 6.91 10.47
CA ASP A 59 -7.27 7.52 11.61
C ASP A 59 -8.16 8.71 11.20
N GLN A 60 -7.65 9.63 10.41
CA GLN A 60 -8.39 10.80 9.95
C GLN A 60 -9.55 10.44 9.00
N LEU A 61 -9.39 9.39 8.18
CA LEU A 61 -10.44 8.89 7.29
C LEU A 61 -11.43 7.95 7.98
N GLN A 62 -11.16 7.56 9.25
CA GLN A 62 -11.95 6.59 10.01
C GLN A 62 -12.11 5.24 9.29
N ILE A 63 -11.06 4.77 8.61
CA ILE A 63 -10.96 3.49 7.93
C ILE A 63 -9.97 2.56 8.63
N ASN A 64 -9.97 1.29 8.27
CA ASN A 64 -9.09 0.30 8.87
C ASN A 64 -7.64 0.45 8.41
N TYR A 65 -6.69 0.03 9.24
CA TYR A 65 -5.25 0.07 8.95
C TYR A 65 -4.64 -1.32 9.09
N TYR A 66 -3.89 -1.75 8.08
CA TYR A 66 -3.23 -3.04 8.03
C TYR A 66 -1.76 -2.91 7.67
N ASP A 67 -0.89 -3.26 8.58
CA ASP A 67 0.55 -3.33 8.35
C ASP A 67 1.09 -4.77 8.39
N ALA A 68 2.40 -4.90 8.23
CA ALA A 68 3.07 -6.20 8.22
C ALA A 68 2.89 -6.96 9.53
N GLU A 69 2.86 -6.28 10.67
CA GLU A 69 2.73 -6.91 11.99
C GLU A 69 1.33 -7.48 12.17
N ILE A 70 0.30 -6.75 11.76
CA ILE A 70 -1.10 -7.21 11.79
C ILE A 70 -1.26 -8.44 10.90
N PHE A 71 -0.74 -8.40 9.66
CA PHE A 71 -0.78 -9.55 8.77
C PHE A 71 -0.05 -10.77 9.35
N ASP A 72 1.13 -10.58 9.95
CA ASP A 72 1.90 -11.66 10.55
C ASP A 72 1.17 -12.26 11.77
N GLN A 73 0.47 -11.47 12.57
CA GLN A 73 -0.36 -11.95 13.67
C GLN A 73 -1.56 -12.76 13.17
N VAL A 74 -2.25 -12.29 12.13
CA VAL A 74 -3.33 -13.03 11.49
C VAL A 74 -2.85 -14.37 10.97
N MET A 75 -1.73 -14.38 10.22
CA MET A 75 -1.16 -15.60 9.66
C MET A 75 -0.71 -16.61 10.73
N LYS A 76 -0.13 -16.14 11.85
CA LYS A 76 0.24 -17.02 12.98
C LYS A 76 -0.98 -17.65 13.63
N ARG A 77 -2.05 -16.91 13.83
CA ARG A 77 -3.31 -17.44 14.39
C ARG A 77 -3.95 -18.48 13.48
N LEU A 78 -3.97 -18.22 12.16
CA LEU A 78 -4.44 -19.17 11.17
C LEU A 78 -3.69 -20.50 11.16
N GLN A 79 -2.36 -20.44 11.40
CA GLN A 79 -1.53 -21.65 11.52
C GLN A 79 -1.76 -22.38 12.85
N ALA A 80 -2.07 -21.66 13.92
CA ALA A 80 -2.35 -22.23 15.24
C ALA A 80 -3.72 -22.90 15.30
N ASP A 81 -4.75 -22.36 14.63
CA ASP A 81 -6.11 -22.92 14.60
C ASP A 81 -6.21 -24.27 13.85
N LYS A 82 -5.18 -24.69 13.14
CA LYS A 82 -5.11 -26.05 12.58
C LYS A 82 -5.10 -27.15 13.66
N ASN A 83 -4.71 -26.83 14.88
CA ASN A 83 -4.58 -27.77 16.00
C ASN A 83 -5.69 -27.62 17.07
N ALA A 84 -6.55 -26.62 16.94
CA ALA A 84 -7.61 -26.34 17.92
C ALA A 84 -8.97 -26.27 17.23
N VAL A 85 -9.59 -27.43 17.03
CA VAL A 85 -11.04 -27.54 16.77
C VAL A 85 -11.77 -27.39 18.08
N SER A 86 -11.66 -26.25 18.72
CA SER A 86 -12.59 -25.76 19.77
C SER A 86 -11.93 -24.53 20.44
N ASP A 87 -12.29 -23.38 20.11
CA ASP A 87 -12.74 -22.33 21.01
C ASP A 87 -12.86 -20.99 20.31
N THR A 88 -13.87 -20.24 20.67
CA THR A 88 -14.19 -18.89 20.20
C THR A 88 -13.12 -17.90 20.65
N GLY A 89 -11.92 -17.98 20.05
CA GLY A 89 -10.82 -17.05 20.34
C GLY A 89 -11.14 -15.65 19.85
N ASN A 90 -11.25 -14.70 20.73
CA ASN A 90 -11.33 -13.28 20.44
C ASN A 90 -10.13 -12.85 19.61
N PHE A 91 -10.39 -12.22 18.46
CA PHE A 91 -9.37 -11.55 17.63
C PHE A 91 -8.98 -10.19 18.24
N GLU A 92 -8.70 -10.13 19.55
CA GLU A 92 -8.49 -8.87 20.28
C GLU A 92 -7.38 -7.98 19.68
N GLY A 93 -6.33 -8.58 19.14
CA GLY A 93 -5.25 -7.82 18.51
C GLY A 93 -5.61 -7.26 17.14
N PHE A 94 -6.48 -7.95 16.39
CA PHE A 94 -6.95 -7.52 15.08
C PHE A 94 -8.05 -6.46 15.20
N ASP A 95 -8.97 -6.66 16.14
CA ASP A 95 -10.05 -5.72 16.42
C ASP A 95 -9.57 -4.36 16.94
N LYS A 96 -8.37 -4.29 17.55
CA LYS A 96 -7.79 -3.03 18.02
C LYS A 96 -7.56 -2.01 16.90
N TYR A 97 -7.29 -2.48 15.68
CA TYR A 97 -7.00 -1.65 14.52
C TYR A 97 -8.17 -1.56 13.52
N ARG A 98 -9.29 -2.25 13.81
CA ARG A 98 -10.51 -2.20 12.99
C ARG A 98 -11.52 -1.21 13.58
N LYS A 99 -11.89 -0.21 12.81
CA LYS A 99 -12.90 0.78 13.20
C LYS A 99 -14.33 0.39 12.83
N LYS A 100 -14.50 -0.52 11.86
CA LYS A 100 -15.81 -1.06 11.44
C LYS A 100 -15.79 -2.59 11.43
N LYS A 101 -16.78 -3.23 12.11
CA LYS A 101 -16.98 -4.69 12.12
C LYS A 101 -18.00 -5.05 11.03
N HIS A 102 -17.57 -5.44 9.84
CA HIS A 102 -18.50 -5.83 8.78
C HIS A 102 -18.28 -7.21 8.15
N THR A 103 -17.20 -7.93 8.46
CA THR A 103 -16.89 -9.20 7.79
C THR A 103 -16.73 -10.33 8.77
N ASP A 104 -17.46 -11.43 8.55
CA ASP A 104 -17.24 -12.68 9.24
C ASP A 104 -15.99 -13.39 8.66
N LEU A 105 -14.83 -12.92 9.12
CA LEU A 105 -13.54 -13.51 8.77
C LEU A 105 -13.43 -14.99 9.17
N LYS A 106 -14.23 -15.45 10.13
CA LYS A 106 -14.19 -16.85 10.60
C LYS A 106 -14.64 -17.84 9.54
N THR A 107 -15.64 -17.48 8.73
CA THR A 107 -16.14 -18.36 7.66
C THR A 107 -15.15 -18.46 6.52
N TRP A 108 -14.52 -17.35 6.17
CA TRP A 108 -13.51 -17.31 5.12
C TRP A 108 -12.23 -18.08 5.50
N PHE A 109 -11.79 -17.99 6.74
CA PHE A 109 -10.60 -18.68 7.24
C PHE A 109 -10.70 -20.22 7.19
N ARG A 110 -11.88 -20.79 7.15
CA ARG A 110 -12.08 -22.24 7.01
C ARG A 110 -11.66 -22.79 5.64
N GLU A 111 -11.68 -21.96 4.61
CA GLU A 111 -11.34 -22.37 3.24
C GLU A 111 -9.87 -22.11 2.87
N PHE A 112 -9.10 -21.58 3.78
CA PHE A 112 -7.77 -20.95 3.59
C PHE A 112 -6.62 -21.92 3.25
N ASN A 113 -6.83 -23.20 3.11
CA ASN A 113 -5.76 -24.19 2.98
C ASN A 113 -5.52 -24.66 1.53
N ARG A 114 -5.63 -23.74 0.54
CA ARG A 114 -5.55 -24.08 -0.90
C ARG A 114 -4.13 -24.41 -1.39
N TYR A 115 -3.09 -23.97 -0.69
CA TYR A 115 -1.72 -23.98 -1.20
C TYR A 115 -0.85 -25.08 -0.57
N HIS A 116 -1.43 -26.26 -0.36
CA HIS A 116 -0.68 -27.44 0.06
C HIS A 116 0.31 -27.87 -1.02
N GLY A 117 1.57 -28.09 -0.61
CA GLY A 117 2.63 -28.57 -1.49
C GLY A 117 3.56 -27.48 -2.06
N LEU A 118 3.25 -26.20 -1.86
CA LEU A 118 4.17 -25.10 -2.20
C LEU A 118 5.24 -24.91 -1.13
N PRO A 119 6.43 -24.35 -1.49
CA PRO A 119 7.41 -23.86 -0.52
C PRO A 119 6.72 -22.95 0.51
N LYS A 120 7.11 -23.06 1.77
CA LYS A 120 6.47 -22.35 2.89
C LYS A 120 6.33 -20.84 2.65
N GLN A 121 7.35 -20.21 2.05
CA GLN A 121 7.34 -18.76 1.76
C GLN A 121 6.31 -18.39 0.69
N ASP A 122 6.17 -19.19 -0.35
CA ASP A 122 5.21 -18.96 -1.42
C ASP A 122 3.78 -19.21 -0.94
N ALA A 123 3.56 -20.25 -0.14
CA ALA A 123 2.27 -20.50 0.49
C ALA A 123 1.84 -19.32 1.40
N VAL A 124 2.77 -18.74 2.15
CA VAL A 124 2.53 -17.53 2.96
C VAL A 124 2.16 -16.34 2.08
N PHE A 125 2.87 -16.15 0.96
CA PHE A 125 2.57 -15.04 0.05
C PHE A 125 1.17 -15.18 -0.60
N PHE A 126 0.82 -16.35 -1.10
CA PHE A 126 -0.49 -16.57 -1.73
C PHE A 126 -1.65 -16.45 -0.73
N ASN A 127 -1.49 -17.00 0.45
CA ASN A 127 -2.46 -16.81 1.53
C ASN A 127 -2.63 -15.34 1.93
N MET A 128 -1.54 -14.59 1.97
CA MET A 128 -1.54 -13.14 2.20
C MET A 128 -2.26 -12.39 1.07
N SER A 129 -2.04 -12.81 -0.17
CA SER A 129 -2.69 -12.22 -1.34
C SER A 129 -4.20 -12.43 -1.31
N ASP A 130 -4.66 -13.62 -0.96
CA ASP A 130 -6.09 -13.91 -0.80
C ASP A 130 -6.70 -13.03 0.31
N LEU A 131 -6.04 -12.90 1.45
CA LEU A 131 -6.49 -12.04 2.55
C LEU A 131 -6.57 -10.56 2.13
N ILE A 132 -5.57 -10.05 1.44
CA ILE A 132 -5.57 -8.67 0.92
C ILE A 132 -6.76 -8.44 -0.02
N CYS A 133 -7.02 -9.37 -0.94
CA CYS A 133 -8.15 -9.26 -1.86
C CYS A 133 -9.51 -9.28 -1.14
N GLU A 134 -9.66 -10.12 -0.11
CA GLU A 134 -10.91 -10.19 0.67
C GLU A 134 -11.14 -8.93 1.51
N LEU A 135 -10.10 -8.41 2.16
CA LEU A 135 -10.20 -7.15 2.89
C LEU A 135 -10.59 -6.01 1.96
N ALA A 136 -9.97 -5.92 0.79
CA ALA A 136 -10.27 -4.88 -0.19
C ALA A 136 -11.69 -4.95 -0.76
N LYS A 137 -12.33 -6.13 -0.78
CA LYS A 137 -13.72 -6.30 -1.21
C LYS A 137 -14.74 -6.05 -0.11
N SER A 138 -14.31 -6.00 1.13
CA SER A 138 -15.21 -6.00 2.28
C SER A 138 -15.21 -4.72 3.09
N GLU A 139 -14.18 -3.87 2.97
CA GLU A 139 -14.06 -2.70 3.82
C GLU A 139 -13.08 -1.65 3.29
N ASP A 140 -13.30 -0.39 3.69
CA ASP A 140 -12.36 0.70 3.43
C ASP A 140 -11.10 0.53 4.29
N CYS A 141 -9.92 0.58 3.69
CA CYS A 141 -8.69 0.38 4.45
C CYS A 141 -7.43 1.00 3.83
N VAL A 142 -6.44 1.21 4.70
CA VAL A 142 -5.04 1.46 4.33
C VAL A 142 -4.26 0.17 4.51
N ILE A 143 -3.53 -0.26 3.48
CA ILE A 143 -2.69 -1.46 3.49
C ILE A 143 -1.22 -1.06 3.29
N MET A 144 -0.36 -1.44 4.26
CA MET A 144 1.05 -1.08 4.26
C MET A 144 1.93 -2.16 3.66
N GLY A 145 2.49 -1.90 2.49
CA GLY A 145 3.44 -2.79 1.80
C GLY A 145 2.84 -4.14 1.38
N ARG A 146 3.57 -5.25 1.59
CA ARG A 146 3.16 -6.64 1.25
C ARG A 146 2.78 -6.85 -0.22
N CYS A 147 3.29 -6.01 -1.13
CA CYS A 147 2.92 -6.02 -2.55
C CYS A 147 1.42 -5.81 -2.80
N ALA A 148 0.71 -5.15 -1.86
CA ALA A 148 -0.74 -5.00 -1.95
C ALA A 148 -1.17 -4.27 -3.24
N ASP A 149 -0.42 -3.25 -3.65
CA ASP A 149 -0.59 -2.53 -4.91
C ASP A 149 -0.57 -3.47 -6.13
N ALA A 150 0.43 -4.33 -6.23
CA ALA A 150 0.54 -5.29 -7.34
C ALA A 150 -0.50 -6.42 -7.23
N ILE A 151 -0.79 -6.91 -6.03
CA ILE A 151 -1.80 -7.94 -5.79
C ILE A 151 -3.18 -7.45 -6.25
N LEU A 152 -3.59 -6.27 -5.81
CA LEU A 152 -4.90 -5.71 -6.16
C LEU A 152 -4.99 -5.35 -7.65
N LYS A 153 -3.92 -4.79 -8.23
CA LYS A 153 -3.82 -4.53 -9.68
C LYS A 153 -4.03 -5.80 -10.50
N ASN A 154 -3.34 -6.90 -10.13
CA ASN A 154 -3.43 -8.17 -10.85
C ASN A 154 -4.80 -8.86 -10.68
N ASN A 155 -5.52 -8.56 -9.61
CA ASN A 155 -6.86 -9.05 -9.36
C ASN A 155 -7.96 -8.08 -9.81
N HIS A 156 -7.62 -7.01 -10.52
CA HIS A 156 -8.55 -5.98 -11.03
C HIS A 156 -9.41 -5.34 -9.93
N ILE A 157 -8.87 -5.21 -8.72
CA ILE A 157 -9.55 -4.56 -7.60
C ILE A 157 -9.12 -3.09 -7.57
N PRO A 158 -10.05 -2.13 -7.67
CA PRO A 158 -9.76 -0.71 -7.64
C PRO A 158 -9.07 -0.31 -6.33
N HIS A 159 -7.98 0.45 -6.43
CA HIS A 159 -7.23 0.94 -5.28
C HIS A 159 -6.40 2.17 -5.66
N ILE A 160 -5.88 2.85 -4.65
CA ILE A 160 -4.95 3.97 -4.80
C ILE A 160 -3.60 3.52 -4.27
N SER A 161 -2.56 3.65 -5.08
CA SER A 161 -1.20 3.22 -4.75
C SER A 161 -0.28 4.42 -4.50
N LEU A 162 0.36 4.45 -3.34
CA LEU A 162 1.26 5.51 -2.90
C LEU A 162 2.66 4.97 -2.63
N PHE A 163 3.68 5.77 -2.93
CA PHE A 163 5.06 5.51 -2.52
C PHE A 163 5.63 6.68 -1.71
N ILE A 164 5.95 6.42 -0.44
CA ILE A 164 6.52 7.42 0.46
C ILE A 164 8.03 7.20 0.58
N SER A 165 8.80 8.23 0.25
CA SER A 165 10.25 8.21 0.34
C SER A 165 10.79 9.40 1.13
N ALA A 166 12.07 9.34 1.50
CA ALA A 166 12.83 10.47 2.02
C ALA A 166 14.32 10.28 1.71
N PRO A 167 15.13 11.35 1.66
CA PRO A 167 16.57 11.26 1.47
C PRO A 167 17.22 10.37 2.52
N PHE A 168 18.25 9.62 2.13
CA PHE A 168 18.85 8.61 3.00
C PHE A 168 19.35 9.17 4.34
N GLN A 169 19.98 10.37 4.33
CA GLN A 169 20.48 11.02 5.54
C GLN A 169 19.35 11.41 6.51
N VAL A 170 18.23 11.88 5.98
CA VAL A 170 17.03 12.20 6.80
C VAL A 170 16.49 10.95 7.47
N ARG A 171 16.41 9.84 6.71
CA ARG A 171 15.98 8.55 7.24
C ARG A 171 16.94 7.99 8.30
N VAL A 172 18.24 8.17 8.10
CA VAL A 172 19.26 7.77 9.09
C VAL A 172 19.05 8.52 10.41
N GLN A 173 18.91 9.84 10.36
CA GLN A 173 18.65 10.64 11.57
C GLN A 173 17.36 10.20 12.26
N HIS A 174 16.27 10.07 11.52
CA HIS A 174 14.99 9.64 12.05
C HIS A 174 15.07 8.27 12.75
N VAL A 175 15.74 7.29 12.13
CA VAL A 175 15.91 5.95 12.73
C VAL A 175 16.81 5.98 13.97
N MET A 176 17.86 6.83 13.98
CA MET A 176 18.69 7.03 15.18
C MET A 176 17.83 7.52 16.36
N ASP A 177 16.96 8.50 16.10
CA ASP A 177 16.14 9.13 17.14
C ASP A 177 15.06 8.16 17.68
N ILE A 178 14.32 7.48 16.79
CA ILE A 178 13.19 6.63 17.22
C ILE A 178 13.61 5.25 17.75
N ARG A 179 14.80 4.75 17.37
CA ARG A 179 15.29 3.42 17.77
C ARG A 179 16.49 3.45 18.71
N ASN A 180 16.92 4.63 19.10
CA ASN A 180 18.10 4.85 19.95
C ASN A 180 19.34 4.12 19.38
N MET A 181 19.56 4.19 18.08
CA MET A 181 20.67 3.59 17.35
C MET A 181 21.78 4.60 17.12
N ASN A 182 23.04 4.15 17.14
CA ASN A 182 24.13 4.98 16.65
C ASN A 182 24.15 5.02 15.11
N LEU A 183 24.89 5.96 14.53
CA LEU A 183 24.97 6.21 13.08
C LEU A 183 25.27 4.91 12.29
N LYS A 184 26.28 4.13 12.72
CA LYS A 184 26.68 2.91 12.02
C LYS A 184 25.58 1.85 12.02
N GLN A 185 24.87 1.72 13.13
CA GLN A 185 23.74 0.81 13.28
C GLN A 185 22.57 1.24 12.41
N ALA A 186 22.19 2.52 12.43
CA ALA A 186 21.09 3.06 11.63
C ALA A 186 21.34 2.91 10.12
N VAL A 187 22.54 3.24 9.65
CA VAL A 187 22.94 3.06 8.24
C VAL A 187 22.84 1.58 7.80
N ARG A 188 23.36 0.67 8.63
CA ARG A 188 23.31 -0.77 8.34
C ARG A 188 21.86 -1.27 8.31
N PHE A 189 21.07 -0.89 9.29
CA PHE A 189 19.66 -1.26 9.40
C PHE A 189 18.88 -0.82 8.17
N LEU A 190 18.95 0.46 7.78
CA LEU A 190 18.24 1.01 6.63
C LEU A 190 18.61 0.31 5.31
N LYS A 191 19.92 0.12 5.06
CA LYS A 191 20.38 -0.59 3.86
C LYS A 191 19.86 -2.01 3.80
N GLN A 192 19.84 -2.71 4.93
CA GLN A 192 19.33 -4.07 5.02
C GLN A 192 17.82 -4.12 4.76
N MET A 193 17.04 -3.25 5.40
CA MET A 193 15.59 -3.21 5.27
C MET A 193 15.16 -2.83 3.85
N ASP A 194 15.73 -1.79 3.26
CA ASP A 194 15.42 -1.39 1.88
C ASP A 194 15.78 -2.52 0.90
N LYS A 195 16.91 -3.19 1.10
CA LYS A 195 17.30 -4.35 0.27
C LYS A 195 16.30 -5.51 0.39
N GLN A 196 15.81 -5.78 1.60
CA GLN A 196 14.82 -6.84 1.83
C GLN A 196 13.48 -6.49 1.19
N HIS A 197 12.97 -5.26 1.37
CA HIS A 197 11.74 -4.79 0.75
C HIS A 197 11.82 -4.85 -0.77
N LYS A 198 12.91 -4.32 -1.34
CA LYS A 198 13.15 -4.37 -2.77
C LYS A 198 13.15 -5.79 -3.31
N LYS A 199 13.95 -6.69 -2.68
CA LYS A 199 14.06 -8.10 -3.10
C LYS A 199 12.71 -8.82 -3.03
N TYR A 200 11.95 -8.60 -1.95
CA TYR A 200 10.63 -9.21 -1.76
C TYR A 200 9.65 -8.74 -2.84
N TYR A 201 9.54 -7.42 -3.05
CA TYR A 201 8.65 -6.84 -4.04
C TYR A 201 8.98 -7.30 -5.46
N GLU A 202 10.25 -7.17 -5.86
CA GLU A 202 10.71 -7.53 -7.21
C GLU A 202 10.57 -9.05 -7.48
N PHE A 203 10.74 -9.89 -6.47
CA PHE A 203 10.59 -11.35 -6.60
C PHE A 203 9.14 -11.76 -6.87
N TYR A 204 8.18 -11.22 -6.10
CA TYR A 204 6.78 -11.63 -6.21
C TYR A 204 5.99 -10.87 -7.28
N THR A 205 6.40 -9.67 -7.64
CA THR A 205 5.66 -8.86 -8.62
C THR A 205 6.29 -8.85 -10.01
N GLY A 206 7.59 -9.12 -10.12
CA GLY A 206 8.36 -8.90 -11.33
C GLY A 206 8.61 -7.43 -11.68
N GLU A 207 8.09 -6.50 -10.89
CA GLU A 207 8.20 -5.06 -11.09
C GLU A 207 9.30 -4.45 -10.21
N LYS A 208 9.85 -3.29 -10.61
CA LYS A 208 10.87 -2.59 -9.83
C LYS A 208 10.23 -1.82 -8.68
N TRP A 209 10.68 -2.10 -7.44
CA TRP A 209 10.23 -1.40 -6.26
C TRP A 209 10.59 0.09 -6.26
N GLY A 210 9.61 0.94 -5.96
CA GLY A 210 9.78 2.39 -5.94
C GLY A 210 9.90 3.05 -7.32
N LYS A 211 9.60 2.33 -8.40
CA LYS A 211 9.53 2.90 -9.73
C LYS A 211 8.26 3.75 -9.85
N PRO A 212 8.34 5.06 -10.19
CA PRO A 212 7.19 5.96 -10.14
C PRO A 212 5.97 5.51 -10.95
N GLU A 213 6.20 4.80 -12.06
CA GLU A 213 5.12 4.33 -12.94
C GLU A 213 4.24 3.23 -12.31
N ASN A 214 4.67 2.66 -11.19
CA ASN A 214 3.91 1.64 -10.47
C ASN A 214 2.94 2.24 -9.44
N TYR A 215 3.01 3.57 -9.20
CA TYR A 215 2.25 4.24 -8.15
C TYR A 215 1.45 5.42 -8.70
N ASP A 216 0.28 5.67 -8.12
CA ASP A 216 -0.54 6.84 -8.44
C ASP A 216 0.09 8.14 -7.94
N LEU A 217 0.83 8.07 -6.83
CA LEU A 217 1.52 9.22 -6.24
C LEU A 217 2.79 8.80 -5.52
N CYS A 218 3.90 9.47 -5.84
CA CYS A 218 5.18 9.34 -5.12
C CYS A 218 5.49 10.64 -4.37
N ILE A 219 5.73 10.56 -3.07
CA ILE A 219 5.97 11.74 -2.22
C ILE A 219 7.30 11.60 -1.49
N ASN A 220 8.09 12.67 -1.51
CA ASN A 220 9.22 12.86 -0.61
C ASN A 220 8.74 13.53 0.68
N SER A 221 8.50 12.75 1.73
CA SER A 221 7.98 13.24 3.02
C SER A 221 8.89 14.22 3.72
N ALA A 222 10.20 14.20 3.45
CA ALA A 222 11.15 15.14 4.04
C ALA A 222 10.93 16.58 3.60
N ASN A 223 10.31 16.80 2.42
CA ASN A 223 10.06 18.15 1.91
C ASN A 223 8.80 18.79 2.54
N TYR A 224 7.88 17.99 3.02
CA TYR A 224 6.57 18.44 3.50
C TYR A 224 6.35 18.16 4.99
N GLY A 225 7.09 17.21 5.55
CA GLY A 225 6.80 16.69 6.88
C GLY A 225 5.55 15.80 6.91
N LEU A 226 5.24 15.26 8.08
CA LEU A 226 4.14 14.31 8.26
C LEU A 226 2.78 14.95 7.93
N LYS A 227 2.47 16.08 8.57
CA LYS A 227 1.16 16.74 8.47
C LYS A 227 0.80 17.16 7.05
N ASP A 228 1.73 17.85 6.37
CA ASP A 228 1.45 18.39 5.03
C ASP A 228 1.43 17.25 3.99
N THR A 229 2.20 16.17 4.20
CA THR A 229 2.12 14.96 3.36
C THR A 229 0.72 14.32 3.45
N ILE A 230 0.16 14.20 4.64
CA ILE A 230 -1.19 13.67 4.85
C ILE A 230 -2.23 14.57 4.19
N GLU A 231 -2.11 15.87 4.36
CA GLU A 231 -3.03 16.83 3.74
C GLU A 231 -3.00 16.78 2.20
N LEU A 232 -1.81 16.64 1.60
CA LEU A 232 -1.68 16.45 0.15
C LEU A 232 -2.38 15.19 -0.34
N ILE A 233 -2.20 14.08 0.39
CA ILE A 233 -2.88 12.81 0.08
C ILE A 233 -4.39 12.98 0.19
N ARG A 234 -4.89 13.58 1.26
CA ARG A 234 -6.33 13.83 1.45
C ARG A 234 -6.93 14.65 0.33
N ARG A 235 -6.30 15.74 -0.08
CA ARG A 235 -6.77 16.57 -1.21
C ARG A 235 -6.83 15.79 -2.52
N MET A 236 -5.86 14.89 -2.76
CA MET A 236 -5.91 14.00 -3.92
C MET A 236 -7.11 13.04 -3.84
N LEU A 237 -7.40 12.48 -2.65
CA LEU A 237 -8.53 11.59 -2.43
C LEU A 237 -9.87 12.31 -2.65
N ASP A 238 -10.04 13.51 -2.11
CA ASP A 238 -11.24 14.32 -2.26
C ASP A 238 -11.60 14.63 -3.73
N GLN A 239 -10.60 14.70 -4.59
CA GLN A 239 -10.78 14.89 -6.04
C GLN A 239 -11.14 13.60 -6.78
N LYS A 240 -10.84 12.43 -6.23
CA LYS A 240 -11.15 11.13 -6.86
C LYS A 240 -12.50 10.54 -6.41
N VAL A 241 -13.01 10.98 -5.27
CA VAL A 241 -14.27 10.48 -4.67
C VAL A 241 -15.49 11.34 -5.10
N ARG A 242 -15.27 12.40 -5.87
CA ARG A 242 -16.32 13.20 -6.50
C ARG A 242 -16.47 12.78 -7.96
#